data_80cd61be2bda305c46764043d566f822
#
_entry.id   80cd61be2bda305c46764043d566f822
#
_cell.length_a   1.000
_cell.length_b   1.000
_cell.length_c   1.000
_cell.angle_alpha   90.00
_cell.angle_beta   90.00
_cell.angle_gamma   90.00
#
_symmetry.space_group_name_H-M   'P 1'
#
loop_
_entity.id
_entity.type
_entity.pdbx_description
1 polymer ?
#
loop_
_entity_poly.entity_id
_entity_poly.type
_entity_poly.pdbx_seq_one_letter_code
_entity_poly.pdbx_strand_id
1 'polypeptide(L)'
;MSEYIVEMKHITKRFPGIVANDDVTIQIKKGEIFALLGENGAGKSTLMSMLFGMYEPDEGEIYIRGEKVKLESPNHATKLNIGMVHQHFKLVSNYTIAENIVMGMEPVKKVLGCIPVVDMKKANQDIRELSEKYGLAVNPTDVISDINVSTQQRVEILKMLYREAEILIFDEPTAVLTPQEI
;
A
#
# COMPACT_ATOMS: atom_id res chain seq x y z
N MET A 1 24.44 8.46 -2.88
CA MET A 1 23.05 7.93 -2.80
C MET A 1 23.06 6.82 -1.76
N SER A 2 22.07 6.74 -0.88
CA SER A 2 21.98 5.64 0.10
C SER A 2 21.84 4.31 -0.64
N GLU A 3 22.51 3.27 -0.16
CA GLU A 3 22.38 1.89 -0.65
C GLU A 3 20.97 1.34 -0.31
N TYR A 4 20.36 1.86 0.75
CA TYR A 4 19.08 1.41 1.27
C TYR A 4 17.94 2.37 0.88
N ILE A 5 16.82 1.79 0.46
CA ILE A 5 15.58 2.55 0.18
C ILE A 5 14.79 2.79 1.46
N VAL A 6 14.86 1.83 2.40
CA VAL A 6 14.26 1.92 3.74
C VAL A 6 15.30 1.53 4.78
N GLU A 7 15.44 2.33 5.83
CA GLU A 7 16.15 1.96 7.04
C GLU A 7 15.27 2.31 8.24
N MET A 8 15.06 1.36 9.11
CA MET A 8 14.44 1.55 10.43
C MET A 8 15.50 1.15 11.45
N LYS A 9 15.95 2.10 12.25
CA LYS A 9 17.09 1.91 13.19
C LYS A 9 16.63 2.05 14.62
N HIS A 10 16.91 1.02 15.42
CA HIS A 10 16.64 1.01 16.88
C HIS A 10 15.18 1.29 17.20
N ILE A 11 14.27 0.75 16.43
CA ILE A 11 12.83 1.01 16.56
C ILE A 11 12.27 0.30 17.77
N THR A 12 11.73 1.08 18.69
CA THR A 12 10.98 0.58 19.83
C THR A 12 9.55 1.13 19.80
N LYS A 13 8.58 0.24 20.03
CA LYS A 13 7.16 0.60 20.17
C LYS A 13 6.52 -0.08 21.36
N ARG A 14 5.94 0.73 22.23
CA ARG A 14 5.25 0.28 23.45
C ARG A 14 3.77 0.62 23.36
N PHE A 15 2.96 -0.30 23.80
CA PHE A 15 1.54 -0.09 24.07
C PHE A 15 1.26 -0.37 25.54
N PRO A 16 0.13 0.05 26.13
CA PRO A 16 -0.20 -0.25 27.50
C PRO A 16 -0.09 -1.75 27.80
N GLY A 17 0.87 -2.12 28.65
CA GLY A 17 1.09 -3.51 29.09
C GLY A 17 1.91 -4.40 28.16
N ILE A 18 2.38 -3.90 26.98
CA ILE A 18 3.17 -4.70 26.04
C ILE A 18 4.21 -3.87 25.31
N VAL A 19 5.40 -4.46 25.08
CA VAL A 19 6.39 -3.94 24.14
C VAL A 19 6.22 -4.70 22.82
N ALA A 20 5.69 -4.03 21.80
CA ALA A 20 5.41 -4.66 20.50
C ALA A 20 6.68 -4.81 19.64
N ASN A 21 7.58 -3.84 19.70
CA ASN A 21 8.90 -3.88 19.08
C ASN A 21 9.93 -3.34 20.09
N ASP A 22 11.08 -3.99 20.20
CA ASP A 22 12.14 -3.62 21.11
C ASP A 22 13.47 -3.62 20.37
N ASP A 23 14.06 -2.44 20.20
CA ASP A 23 15.34 -2.18 19.52
C ASP A 23 15.49 -2.87 18.15
N VAL A 24 14.43 -2.83 17.31
CA VAL A 24 14.41 -3.50 15.99
C VAL A 24 15.10 -2.64 14.95
N THR A 25 16.06 -3.23 14.22
CA THR A 25 16.73 -2.59 13.08
C THR A 25 16.50 -3.42 11.83
N ILE A 26 15.98 -2.78 10.76
CA ILE A 26 15.87 -3.35 9.42
C ILE A 26 16.43 -2.39 8.36
N GLN A 27 17.00 -2.96 7.31
CA GLN A 27 17.56 -2.23 6.17
C GLN A 27 17.16 -2.95 4.89
N ILE A 28 16.57 -2.24 3.95
CA ILE A 28 16.02 -2.80 2.70
C ILE A 28 16.64 -2.05 1.53
N LYS A 29 17.23 -2.77 0.57
CA LYS A 29 17.84 -2.20 -0.63
C LYS A 29 16.78 -1.91 -1.70
N LYS A 30 17.10 -1.01 -2.62
CA LYS A 30 16.24 -0.76 -3.78
C LYS A 30 16.12 -2.02 -4.64
N GLY A 31 14.88 -2.41 -4.97
CA GLY A 31 14.58 -3.60 -5.77
C GLY A 31 14.66 -4.93 -5.00
N GLU A 32 14.87 -4.89 -3.70
CA GLU A 32 14.89 -6.07 -2.84
C GLU A 32 13.47 -6.51 -2.48
N ILE A 33 13.25 -7.84 -2.45
CA ILE A 33 12.08 -8.46 -1.84
C ILE A 33 12.49 -8.90 -0.43
N PHE A 34 12.01 -8.16 0.57
CA PHE A 34 12.31 -8.40 1.97
C PHE A 34 11.14 -9.12 2.65
N ALA A 35 11.38 -10.31 3.20
CA ALA A 35 10.37 -11.09 3.93
C ALA A 35 10.59 -10.96 5.44
N LEU A 36 9.60 -10.41 6.14
CA LEU A 36 9.57 -10.31 7.60
C LEU A 36 8.81 -11.52 8.18
N LEU A 37 9.55 -12.47 8.74
CA LEU A 37 9.00 -13.71 9.30
C LEU A 37 9.01 -13.66 10.83
N GLY A 38 8.06 -14.36 11.44
CA GLY A 38 7.93 -14.48 12.91
C GLY A 38 6.54 -14.97 13.31
N GLU A 39 6.39 -15.35 14.56
CA GLU A 39 5.13 -15.82 15.13
C GLU A 39 4.03 -14.75 15.12
N ASN A 40 2.77 -15.18 15.27
CA ASN A 40 1.66 -14.24 15.44
C ASN A 40 1.84 -13.45 16.73
N GLY A 41 1.65 -12.13 16.66
CA GLY A 41 1.91 -11.25 17.81
C GLY A 41 3.36 -10.80 17.98
N ALA A 42 4.31 -11.23 17.13
CA ALA A 42 5.73 -10.83 17.21
C ALA A 42 6.00 -9.36 16.76
N GLY A 43 4.99 -8.52 16.61
CA GLY A 43 5.15 -7.10 16.29
C GLY A 43 5.36 -6.76 14.80
N LYS A 44 5.26 -7.74 13.88
CA LYS A 44 5.48 -7.53 12.43
C LYS A 44 4.55 -6.44 11.85
N SER A 45 3.24 -6.59 12.03
CA SER A 45 2.25 -5.62 11.52
C SER A 45 2.38 -4.25 12.20
N THR A 46 2.84 -4.21 13.48
CA THR A 46 3.16 -2.96 14.17
C THR A 46 4.34 -2.25 13.52
N LEU A 47 5.42 -2.99 13.21
CA LEU A 47 6.60 -2.45 12.54
C LEU A 47 6.25 -1.90 11.15
N MET A 48 5.48 -2.64 10.36
CA MET A 48 5.01 -2.21 9.04
C MET A 48 4.04 -1.02 9.13
N SER A 49 3.19 -0.99 10.16
CA SER A 49 2.29 0.14 10.42
C SER A 49 3.04 1.43 10.78
N MET A 50 4.19 1.33 11.45
CA MET A 50 5.06 2.49 11.68
C MET A 50 5.68 2.98 10.37
N LEU A 51 6.13 2.07 9.50
CA LEU A 51 6.65 2.42 8.17
C LEU A 51 5.59 3.04 7.25
N PHE A 52 4.31 2.74 7.50
CA PHE A 52 3.19 3.35 6.76
C PHE A 52 2.61 4.59 7.46
N GLY A 53 3.17 5.02 8.62
CA GLY A 53 2.74 6.22 9.33
C GLY A 53 1.42 6.08 10.08
N MET A 54 1.02 4.84 10.43
CA MET A 54 -0.15 4.60 11.29
C MET A 54 0.18 4.73 12.78
N TYR A 55 1.42 4.45 13.14
CA TYR A 55 1.97 4.63 14.47
C TYR A 55 3.30 5.36 14.37
N GLU A 56 3.60 6.18 15.37
CA GLU A 56 4.91 6.76 15.56
C GLU A 56 5.75 5.84 16.47
N PRO A 57 7.02 5.55 16.15
CA PRO A 57 7.90 4.84 17.08
C PRO A 57 8.14 5.67 18.34
N ASP A 58 8.28 5.01 19.48
CA ASP A 58 8.61 5.68 20.74
C ASP A 58 10.11 5.99 20.83
N GLU A 59 10.94 5.11 20.19
CA GLU A 59 12.40 5.30 20.07
C GLU A 59 12.83 4.82 18.67
N GLY A 60 13.98 5.34 18.22
CA GLY A 60 14.57 4.98 16.93
C GLY A 60 14.30 5.99 15.83
N GLU A 61 14.73 5.65 14.62
CA GLU A 61 14.71 6.55 13.48
C GLU A 61 14.34 5.78 12.21
N ILE A 62 13.56 6.45 11.34
CA ILE A 62 13.19 5.93 10.02
C ILE A 62 13.85 6.79 8.95
N TYR A 63 14.46 6.14 7.96
CA TYR A 63 15.06 6.78 6.80
C TYR A 63 14.44 6.21 5.53
N ILE A 64 14.09 7.10 4.61
CA ILE A 64 13.62 6.75 3.26
C ILE A 64 14.59 7.36 2.26
N ARG A 65 15.19 6.54 1.41
CA ARG A 65 16.21 6.93 0.42
C ARG A 65 17.40 7.68 1.05
N GLY A 66 17.73 7.34 2.31
CA GLY A 66 18.82 7.95 3.07
C GLY A 66 18.46 9.25 3.79
N GLU A 67 17.25 9.76 3.62
CA GLU A 67 16.76 10.94 4.34
C GLU A 67 15.97 10.52 5.58
N LYS A 68 16.29 11.10 6.73
CA LYS A 68 15.54 10.88 7.98
C LYS A 68 14.14 11.48 7.83
N VAL A 69 13.12 10.66 8.09
CA VAL A 69 11.72 11.07 7.95
C VAL A 69 10.94 10.80 9.24
N LYS A 70 9.96 11.65 9.51
CA LYS A 70 8.94 11.41 10.53
C LYS A 70 7.62 11.15 9.80
N LEU A 71 7.17 9.89 9.83
CA LEU A 71 5.94 9.47 9.19
C LEU A 71 4.75 9.76 10.11
N GLU A 72 4.14 10.93 9.93
CA GLU A 72 3.06 11.43 10.80
C GLU A 72 1.66 10.89 10.42
N SER A 73 1.53 10.33 9.22
CA SER A 73 0.25 9.80 8.71
C SER A 73 0.44 8.92 7.48
N PRO A 74 -0.54 8.05 7.15
CA PRO A 74 -0.56 7.31 5.88
C PRO A 74 -0.50 8.20 4.64
N ASN A 75 -1.08 9.40 4.69
CA ASN A 75 -1.00 10.36 3.60
C ASN A 75 0.44 10.88 3.40
N HIS A 76 1.21 11.01 4.47
CA HIS A 76 2.63 11.38 4.37
C HIS A 76 3.45 10.24 3.77
N ALA A 77 3.22 8.98 4.20
CA ALA A 77 3.85 7.81 3.62
C ALA A 77 3.53 7.69 2.10
N THR A 78 2.27 7.90 1.71
CA THR A 78 1.87 7.88 0.29
C THR A 78 2.59 8.95 -0.54
N LYS A 79 2.81 10.16 0.00
CA LYS A 79 3.61 11.21 -0.68
C LYS A 79 5.09 10.84 -0.85
N LEU A 80 5.58 9.92 -0.05
CA LEU A 80 6.91 9.32 -0.17
C LEU A 80 6.91 8.05 -1.03
N ASN A 81 5.83 7.80 -1.79
CA ASN A 81 5.62 6.63 -2.65
C ASN A 81 5.68 5.30 -1.87
N ILE A 82 5.22 5.30 -0.62
CA ILE A 82 5.04 4.09 0.18
C ILE A 82 3.58 3.68 0.09
N GLY A 83 3.31 2.46 -0.36
CA GLY A 83 1.99 1.85 -0.42
C GLY A 83 1.88 0.66 0.53
N MET A 84 0.69 0.44 1.10
CA MET A 84 0.42 -0.70 1.97
C MET A 84 -0.86 -1.41 1.56
N VAL A 85 -0.75 -2.71 1.34
CA VAL A 85 -1.88 -3.63 1.19
C VAL A 85 -2.14 -4.24 2.56
N HIS A 86 -3.30 -3.92 3.13
CA HIS A 86 -3.69 -4.39 4.45
C HIS A 86 -4.28 -5.80 4.41
N GLN A 87 -4.19 -6.53 5.51
CA GLN A 87 -4.82 -7.84 5.71
C GLN A 87 -6.34 -7.80 5.45
N HIS A 88 -7.02 -6.71 5.80
CA HIS A 88 -8.42 -6.45 5.47
C HIS A 88 -8.50 -5.37 4.39
N PHE A 89 -9.06 -5.70 3.25
CA PHE A 89 -9.19 -4.79 2.12
C PHE A 89 -9.98 -3.53 2.48
N LYS A 90 -9.46 -2.38 2.07
CA LYS A 90 -10.11 -1.09 2.26
C LYS A 90 -10.79 -0.64 0.96
N LEU A 91 -11.63 -1.53 0.42
CA LEU A 91 -12.41 -1.29 -0.79
C LEU A 91 -13.85 -0.90 -0.43
N VAL A 92 -14.41 0.01 -1.22
CA VAL A 92 -15.82 0.42 -1.12
C VAL A 92 -16.65 -0.57 -1.93
N SER A 93 -17.45 -1.39 -1.28
CA SER A 93 -18.13 -2.56 -1.85
C SER A 93 -19.10 -2.25 -2.99
N ASN A 94 -19.79 -1.11 -2.96
CA ASN A 94 -20.76 -0.67 -3.96
C ASN A 94 -20.16 0.17 -5.10
N TYR A 95 -18.84 0.34 -5.12
CA TYR A 95 -18.13 1.04 -6.17
C TYR A 95 -17.51 0.04 -7.15
N THR A 96 -17.28 0.49 -8.37
CA THR A 96 -16.53 -0.28 -9.36
C THR A 96 -15.04 -0.38 -8.98
N ILE A 97 -14.34 -1.32 -9.62
CA ILE A 97 -12.88 -1.45 -9.51
C ILE A 97 -12.22 -0.12 -9.87
N ALA A 98 -12.64 0.50 -10.97
CA ALA A 98 -12.05 1.77 -11.40
C ALA A 98 -12.26 2.89 -10.37
N GLU A 99 -13.47 3.05 -9.85
CA GLU A 99 -13.77 4.05 -8.83
C GLU A 99 -12.93 3.86 -7.56
N ASN A 100 -12.73 2.61 -7.14
CA ASN A 100 -11.88 2.30 -5.98
C ASN A 100 -10.41 2.63 -6.20
N ILE A 101 -9.88 2.34 -7.40
CA ILE A 101 -8.46 2.57 -7.71
C ILE A 101 -8.15 4.05 -7.80
N VAL A 102 -8.98 4.82 -8.54
CA VAL A 102 -8.69 6.25 -8.79
C VAL A 102 -9.14 7.17 -7.66
N MET A 103 -9.85 6.67 -6.66
CA MET A 103 -10.37 7.47 -5.54
C MET A 103 -9.29 8.36 -4.91
N GLY A 104 -9.51 9.69 -4.93
CA GLY A 104 -8.56 10.70 -4.45
C GLY A 104 -7.45 11.07 -5.43
N MET A 105 -7.43 10.47 -6.62
CA MET A 105 -6.53 10.78 -7.74
C MET A 105 -7.26 10.67 -9.09
N GLU A 106 -8.54 11.04 -9.09
CA GLU A 106 -9.41 10.90 -10.26
C GLU A 106 -8.88 11.72 -11.45
N PRO A 107 -8.75 11.11 -12.64
CA PRO A 107 -8.44 11.88 -13.84
C PRO A 107 -9.59 12.82 -14.15
N VAL A 108 -9.26 14.09 -14.43
CA VAL A 108 -10.25 15.13 -14.72
C VAL A 108 -10.15 15.61 -16.17
N LYS A 109 -11.29 15.83 -16.80
CA LYS A 109 -11.41 16.54 -18.07
C LYS A 109 -12.23 17.80 -17.91
N LYS A 110 -11.96 18.79 -18.76
CA LYS A 110 -12.74 20.02 -18.80
C LYS A 110 -13.90 19.86 -19.78
N VAL A 111 -15.12 20.09 -19.32
CA VAL A 111 -16.31 20.18 -20.15
C VAL A 111 -16.67 21.65 -20.30
N LEU A 112 -17.10 22.05 -21.51
CA LEU A 112 -17.36 23.46 -21.88
C LEU A 112 -16.19 24.42 -21.55
N GLY A 113 -14.96 23.90 -21.61
CA GLY A 113 -13.73 24.69 -21.44
C GLY A 113 -13.37 25.08 -20.00
N CYS A 114 -14.27 24.96 -19.02
CA CYS A 114 -14.04 25.43 -17.65
C CYS A 114 -14.52 24.50 -16.53
N ILE A 115 -15.44 23.58 -16.77
CA ILE A 115 -16.01 22.72 -15.72
C ILE A 115 -15.19 21.42 -15.59
N PRO A 116 -14.48 21.19 -14.46
CA PRO A 116 -13.79 19.94 -14.24
C PRO A 116 -14.79 18.82 -13.96
N VAL A 117 -14.69 17.72 -14.69
CA VAL A 117 -15.51 16.50 -14.52
C VAL A 117 -14.57 15.30 -14.50
N VAL A 118 -14.86 14.33 -13.64
CA VAL A 118 -14.09 13.09 -13.59
C VAL A 118 -14.18 12.34 -14.93
N ASP A 119 -13.04 11.93 -15.47
CA ASP A 119 -12.96 11.18 -16.71
C ASP A 119 -12.86 9.67 -16.47
N MET A 120 -14.00 9.04 -16.19
CA MET A 120 -14.05 7.60 -15.97
C MET A 120 -13.68 6.77 -17.22
N LYS A 121 -13.77 7.33 -18.43
CA LYS A 121 -13.28 6.63 -19.65
C LYS A 121 -11.75 6.49 -19.58
N LYS A 122 -11.08 7.58 -19.24
CA LYS A 122 -9.62 7.58 -19.06
C LYS A 122 -9.23 6.67 -17.90
N ALA A 123 -9.90 6.76 -16.75
CA ALA A 123 -9.66 5.87 -15.61
C ALA A 123 -9.73 4.40 -16.01
N ASN A 124 -10.81 3.99 -16.69
CA ASN A 124 -10.98 2.60 -17.13
C ASN A 124 -9.88 2.15 -18.11
N GLN A 125 -9.43 3.03 -19.00
CA GLN A 125 -8.35 2.74 -19.93
C GLN A 125 -7.01 2.59 -19.18
N ASP A 126 -6.65 3.56 -18.35
CA ASP A 126 -5.40 3.57 -17.57
C ASP A 126 -5.29 2.29 -16.72
N ILE A 127 -6.41 1.84 -16.11
CA ILE A 127 -6.44 0.63 -15.29
C ILE A 127 -6.32 -0.65 -16.12
N ARG A 128 -6.91 -0.71 -17.31
CA ARG A 128 -6.72 -1.85 -18.22
C ARG A 128 -5.25 -1.98 -18.61
N GLU A 129 -4.64 -0.88 -19.04
CA GLU A 129 -3.22 -0.85 -19.42
C GLU A 129 -2.32 -1.27 -18.24
N LEU A 130 -2.62 -0.79 -17.04
CA LEU A 130 -1.91 -1.15 -15.82
C LEU A 130 -2.08 -2.63 -15.48
N SER A 131 -3.31 -3.14 -15.55
CA SER A 131 -3.68 -4.54 -15.34
C SER A 131 -2.94 -5.48 -16.29
N GLU A 132 -2.90 -5.14 -17.58
CA GLU A 132 -2.18 -5.91 -18.60
C GLU A 132 -0.66 -5.86 -18.36
N LYS A 133 -0.13 -4.68 -18.09
CA LYS A 133 1.31 -4.48 -17.83
C LYS A 133 1.85 -5.36 -16.71
N TYR A 134 1.08 -5.54 -15.65
CA TYR A 134 1.50 -6.30 -14.46
C TYR A 134 0.90 -7.71 -14.38
N GLY A 135 0.11 -8.14 -15.36
CA GLY A 135 -0.53 -9.46 -15.37
C GLY A 135 -1.60 -9.65 -14.27
N LEU A 136 -2.13 -8.54 -13.74
CA LEU A 136 -3.15 -8.52 -12.69
C LEU A 136 -4.55 -8.34 -13.32
N ALA A 137 -5.04 -9.35 -14.03
CA ALA A 137 -6.27 -9.26 -14.80
C ALA A 137 -7.49 -8.86 -13.95
N VAL A 138 -8.10 -7.72 -14.28
CA VAL A 138 -9.36 -7.21 -13.71
C VAL A 138 -10.19 -6.52 -14.79
N ASN A 139 -11.52 -6.47 -14.61
CA ASN A 139 -12.37 -5.64 -15.46
C ASN A 139 -12.73 -4.36 -14.68
N PRO A 140 -12.29 -3.17 -15.12
CA PRO A 140 -12.47 -1.91 -14.37
C PRO A 140 -13.93 -1.56 -14.02
N THR A 141 -14.89 -2.11 -14.78
CA THR A 141 -16.34 -1.82 -14.59
C THR A 141 -17.05 -2.77 -13.63
N ASP A 142 -16.38 -3.84 -13.18
CA ASP A 142 -16.98 -4.76 -12.20
C ASP A 142 -17.11 -4.08 -10.84
N VAL A 143 -18.19 -4.40 -10.12
CA VAL A 143 -18.46 -3.88 -8.78
C VAL A 143 -17.73 -4.76 -7.74
N ILE A 144 -17.16 -4.14 -6.73
CA ILE A 144 -16.36 -4.85 -5.71
C ILE A 144 -17.16 -5.93 -4.98
N SER A 145 -18.46 -5.72 -4.73
CA SER A 145 -19.32 -6.73 -4.09
C SER A 145 -19.46 -8.02 -4.91
N ASP A 146 -19.25 -7.97 -6.21
CA ASP A 146 -19.55 -9.05 -7.15
C ASP A 146 -18.31 -9.86 -7.52
N ILE A 147 -17.13 -9.44 -7.05
CA ILE A 147 -15.84 -10.09 -7.33
C ILE A 147 -15.35 -10.91 -6.14
N ASN A 148 -14.58 -11.96 -6.44
CA ASN A 148 -13.98 -12.80 -5.41
C ASN A 148 -12.80 -12.12 -4.68
N VAL A 149 -12.38 -12.71 -3.57
CA VAL A 149 -11.34 -12.18 -2.67
C VAL A 149 -9.99 -12.01 -3.41
N SER A 150 -9.63 -12.96 -4.26
CA SER A 150 -8.40 -12.89 -5.07
C SER A 150 -8.41 -11.69 -6.01
N THR A 151 -9.54 -11.40 -6.65
CA THR A 151 -9.69 -10.21 -7.49
C THR A 151 -9.65 -8.93 -6.66
N GLN A 152 -10.27 -8.91 -5.46
CA GLN A 152 -10.18 -7.75 -4.54
C GLN A 152 -8.72 -7.47 -4.16
N GLN A 153 -7.92 -8.49 -3.92
CA GLN A 153 -6.49 -8.33 -3.65
C GLN A 153 -5.75 -7.71 -4.83
N ARG A 154 -6.01 -8.18 -6.08
CA ARG A 154 -5.44 -7.56 -7.28
C ARG A 154 -5.81 -6.09 -7.41
N VAL A 155 -7.05 -5.73 -7.05
CA VAL A 155 -7.50 -4.33 -7.02
C VAL A 155 -6.71 -3.50 -6.03
N GLU A 156 -6.45 -3.99 -4.81
CA GLU A 156 -5.62 -3.28 -3.83
C GLU A 156 -4.18 -3.09 -4.33
N ILE A 157 -3.60 -4.11 -4.98
CA ILE A 157 -2.26 -3.98 -5.58
C ILE A 157 -2.27 -2.95 -6.72
N LEU A 158 -3.24 -3.04 -7.64
CA LEU A 158 -3.38 -2.08 -8.74
C LEU A 158 -3.59 -0.64 -8.25
N LYS A 159 -4.31 -0.46 -7.15
CA LYS A 159 -4.50 0.84 -6.50
C LYS A 159 -3.17 1.44 -6.01
N MET A 160 -2.26 0.61 -5.46
CA MET A 160 -0.93 1.08 -5.07
C MET A 160 -0.05 1.39 -6.28
N LEU A 161 -0.10 0.55 -7.32
CA LEU A 161 0.64 0.76 -8.57
C LEU A 161 0.14 2.00 -9.34
N TYR A 162 -1.17 2.25 -9.36
CA TYR A 162 -1.76 3.46 -9.95
C TYR A 162 -1.28 4.74 -9.26
N ARG A 163 -0.98 4.65 -7.96
CA ARG A 163 -0.41 5.72 -7.13
C ARG A 163 1.12 5.83 -7.23
N GLU A 164 1.74 5.08 -8.15
CA GLU A 164 3.18 5.07 -8.36
C GLU A 164 4.00 4.71 -7.10
N ALA A 165 3.46 3.82 -6.27
CA ALA A 165 4.18 3.36 -5.09
C ALA A 165 5.47 2.63 -5.48
N GLU A 166 6.60 3.07 -4.93
CA GLU A 166 7.93 2.46 -5.13
C GLU A 166 8.28 1.48 -4.01
N ILE A 167 7.73 1.69 -2.82
CA ILE A 167 7.87 0.81 -1.67
C ILE A 167 6.51 0.20 -1.38
N LEU A 168 6.41 -1.13 -1.52
CA LEU A 168 5.16 -1.86 -1.32
C LEU A 168 5.27 -2.70 -0.04
N ILE A 169 4.33 -2.48 0.87
CA ILE A 169 4.20 -3.23 2.11
C ILE A 169 3.01 -4.18 1.95
N PHE A 170 3.23 -5.47 2.16
CA PHE A 170 2.19 -6.49 2.17
C PHE A 170 2.07 -7.07 3.57
N ASP A 171 0.93 -6.88 4.24
CA ASP A 171 0.66 -7.43 5.55
C ASP A 171 -0.22 -8.68 5.40
N GLU A 172 0.39 -9.86 5.56
CA GLU A 172 -0.24 -11.18 5.40
C GLU A 172 -1.06 -11.34 4.09
N PRO A 173 -0.47 -11.08 2.90
CA PRO A 173 -1.22 -11.02 1.65
C PRO A 173 -1.85 -12.35 1.24
N THR A 174 -1.37 -13.47 1.78
CA THR A 174 -1.84 -14.82 1.44
C THR A 174 -2.85 -15.40 2.43
N ALA A 175 -3.18 -14.67 3.51
CA ALA A 175 -4.05 -15.18 4.58
C ALA A 175 -5.47 -15.56 4.12
N VAL A 176 -5.91 -15.03 2.98
CA VAL A 176 -7.25 -15.25 2.42
C VAL A 176 -7.24 -15.92 1.04
N LEU A 177 -6.08 -16.35 0.56
CA LEU A 177 -5.91 -17.01 -0.73
C LEU A 177 -5.87 -18.53 -0.57
N THR A 178 -6.36 -19.24 -1.58
CA THR A 178 -6.20 -20.70 -1.67
C THR A 178 -4.77 -21.04 -2.14
N PRO A 179 -4.27 -22.27 -1.88
CA PRO A 179 -2.94 -22.70 -2.33
C PRO A 179 -2.72 -22.59 -3.86
N GLN A 180 -3.80 -22.56 -4.65
CA GLN A 180 -3.72 -22.40 -6.11
C GLN A 180 -3.63 -20.92 -6.54
N GLU A 181 -3.90 -19.98 -5.62
CA GLU A 181 -3.88 -18.52 -5.87
C GLU A 181 -2.62 -17.85 -5.33
N ILE A 182 -1.81 -18.60 -4.56
CA ILE A 182 -0.50 -18.17 -4.03
C ILE A 182 0.59 -18.46 -5.06
#